data_9d6f6d35ddee2c6f3da51e161aa1284f
#
_entry.id   9d6f6d35ddee2c6f3da51e161aa1284f
#
_cell.length_a   1.000
_cell.length_b   1.000
_cell.length_c   1.000
_cell.angle_alpha   90.00
_cell.angle_beta   90.00
_cell.angle_gamma   90.00
#
_symmetry.space_group_name_H-M   'P 1'
#
loop_
_entity.id
_entity.type
_entity.pdbx_description
1 polymer ?
#
loop_
_entity_poly.entity_id
_entity_poly.type
_entity_poly.pdbx_seq_one_letter_code
_entity_poly.pdbx_strand_id
1 'polypeptide(L)'
;MEKNRIRPITNGKSMRMSYSRQKEVLQMPNLIEVQTDSYKWFLDEGLKEVFDDISPITDYSGHLSLEFVDFTLCTDETKYTIEECKERDATYAAPLKVKVRLHNKETDEINEHEIFMGDLPIMTRTGTFVINGAERVIVSQLVRSPGIYYGIAHDKLGKELYSCTVIPNRGAWLEYETDSNDVFYVRVDRTRKVPITVLIRALGIGTNAEIIDLFGEEPKILASFTKDTSENYQEGLLELYKKIRPGEPLAVDSAESLITSMFFDPRRYDLAKVGRYKFNKKLMLKNRITGHTLAEDVVSPMTGEVIAEAGAVVDRELADAIQNAAVPYVWIAREESDRNIKVLSNMMVDLKAVCGIDPEEVGVTELVYYPVLAELLEETAGDIDELKEAIHKNIHELIPKHITKEDIMASINYNMHLEYGIGNDDDIDHLGNRRIRAVGELLQNQY
;
A
#
# COMPACT_ATOMS: atom_id res chain seq x y z
N MET A 1 13.68 -18.12 57.11
CA MET A 1 13.69 -16.72 56.62
C MET A 1 15.00 -16.50 55.88
N GLU A 2 15.02 -16.61 54.55
CA GLU A 2 16.21 -16.30 53.74
C GLU A 2 16.48 -14.79 53.81
N LYS A 3 17.64 -14.46 54.34
CA LYS A 3 18.12 -13.06 54.38
C LYS A 3 18.19 -12.54 52.95
N ASN A 4 17.46 -11.47 52.66
CA ASN A 4 17.58 -10.70 51.44
C ASN A 4 19.07 -10.41 51.15
N ARG A 5 19.68 -11.17 50.26
CA ARG A 5 21.05 -10.90 49.84
C ARG A 5 21.00 -9.84 48.73
N ILE A 6 21.32 -8.62 49.10
CA ILE A 6 21.60 -7.54 48.16
C ILE A 6 22.75 -8.01 47.27
N ARG A 7 22.56 -8.01 45.95
CA ARG A 7 23.56 -8.50 45.00
C ARG A 7 24.04 -7.34 44.11
N PRO A 8 25.35 -7.20 43.93
CA PRO A 8 25.87 -6.29 42.91
C PRO A 8 25.59 -6.90 41.51
N ILE A 9 25.02 -6.11 40.60
CA ILE A 9 24.80 -6.49 39.22
C ILE A 9 25.53 -5.46 38.36
N THR A 10 26.33 -5.94 37.42
CA THR A 10 27.01 -5.09 36.44
C THR A 10 26.09 -4.79 35.29
N ASN A 11 25.81 -3.52 35.02
CA ASN A 11 25.06 -3.05 33.90
C ASN A 11 25.93 -2.12 33.07
N GLY A 12 26.52 -2.64 31.98
CA GLY A 12 27.52 -1.94 31.18
C GLY A 12 28.78 -1.58 31.99
N LYS A 13 29.10 -0.30 32.08
CA LYS A 13 30.25 0.20 32.88
C LYS A 13 29.90 0.53 34.34
N SER A 14 28.64 0.43 34.74
CA SER A 14 28.20 0.76 36.09
C SER A 14 27.79 -0.47 36.89
N MET A 15 28.07 -0.46 38.20
CA MET A 15 27.64 -1.48 39.14
C MET A 15 26.43 -0.98 39.94
N ARG A 16 25.35 -1.78 39.93
CA ARG A 16 24.13 -1.50 40.67
C ARG A 16 23.87 -2.57 41.72
N MET A 17 23.24 -2.19 42.82
CA MET A 17 22.81 -3.16 43.85
C MET A 17 21.39 -3.61 43.57
N SER A 18 21.19 -4.90 43.34
CA SER A 18 19.88 -5.48 43.11
C SER A 18 19.25 -5.91 44.44
N TYR A 19 18.04 -5.45 44.66
CA TYR A 19 17.18 -5.82 45.78
C TYR A 19 16.11 -6.86 45.39
N SER A 20 16.18 -7.36 44.15
CA SER A 20 15.23 -8.34 43.62
C SER A 20 15.30 -9.65 44.41
N ARG A 21 14.14 -10.20 44.80
CA ARG A 21 13.99 -11.50 45.43
C ARG A 21 14.02 -12.65 44.43
N GLN A 22 13.73 -12.37 43.16
CA GLN A 22 13.75 -13.34 42.08
C GLN A 22 15.02 -13.20 41.23
N LYS A 23 15.44 -14.29 40.60
CA LYS A 23 16.49 -14.22 39.58
C LYS A 23 15.98 -13.45 38.40
N GLU A 24 16.80 -12.59 37.82
CA GLU A 24 16.53 -11.95 36.56
C GLU A 24 16.46 -13.04 35.48
N VAL A 25 15.29 -13.16 34.83
CA VAL A 25 15.04 -14.13 33.74
C VAL A 25 15.23 -13.44 32.40
N LEU A 26 14.90 -12.13 32.30
CA LEU A 26 15.05 -11.32 31.12
C LEU A 26 16.14 -10.27 31.34
N GLN A 27 16.91 -10.03 30.31
CA GLN A 27 17.84 -8.91 30.29
C GLN A 27 17.07 -7.58 30.20
N MET A 28 17.65 -6.52 30.76
CA MET A 28 17.09 -5.19 30.62
C MET A 28 17.05 -4.80 29.13
N PRO A 29 15.89 -4.43 28.56
CA PRO A 29 15.81 -4.04 27.16
C PRO A 29 16.62 -2.77 26.89
N ASN A 30 17.21 -2.70 25.71
CA ASN A 30 17.88 -1.49 25.26
C ASN A 30 16.82 -0.43 24.89
N LEU A 31 16.73 0.64 25.67
CA LEU A 31 15.71 1.68 25.48
C LEU A 31 15.86 2.48 24.18
N ILE A 32 17.03 2.45 23.55
CA ILE A 32 17.32 3.11 22.28
C ILE A 32 17.35 2.15 21.09
N GLU A 33 16.94 0.90 21.29
CA GLU A 33 16.92 -0.13 20.24
C GLU A 33 16.09 0.30 19.01
N VAL A 34 14.95 0.95 19.23
CA VAL A 34 14.11 1.50 18.16
C VAL A 34 14.88 2.45 17.25
N GLN A 35 15.77 3.28 17.82
CA GLN A 35 16.59 4.21 17.07
C GLN A 35 17.71 3.49 16.31
N THR A 36 18.48 2.67 17.00
CA THR A 36 19.67 2.00 16.45
C THR A 36 19.31 0.98 15.39
N ASP A 37 18.30 0.14 15.62
CA ASP A 37 17.91 -0.91 14.69
C ASP A 37 17.23 -0.31 13.44
N SER A 38 16.42 0.72 13.62
CA SER A 38 15.81 1.43 12.49
C SER A 38 16.86 2.11 11.61
N TYR A 39 17.89 2.71 12.21
CA TYR A 39 18.98 3.31 11.44
C TYR A 39 19.84 2.26 10.74
N LYS A 40 20.11 1.13 11.40
CA LYS A 40 20.81 -0.01 10.79
C LYS A 40 20.03 -0.54 9.58
N TRP A 41 18.73 -0.75 9.73
CA TRP A 41 17.86 -1.15 8.62
C TRP A 41 17.93 -0.17 7.44
N PHE A 42 17.95 1.15 7.72
CA PHE A 42 18.10 2.17 6.68
C PHE A 42 19.41 2.02 5.90
N LEU A 43 20.53 1.72 6.57
CA LEU A 43 21.83 1.52 5.92
C LEU A 43 21.89 0.20 5.16
N ASP A 44 21.34 -0.88 5.72
CA ASP A 44 21.47 -2.22 5.15
C ASP A 44 20.47 -2.47 4.01
N GLU A 45 19.21 -2.01 4.16
CA GLU A 45 18.11 -2.29 3.25
C GLU A 45 17.47 -1.01 2.67
N GLY A 46 17.23 0.00 3.50
CA GLY A 46 16.47 1.18 3.11
C GLY A 46 17.09 1.98 1.99
N LEU A 47 18.42 2.17 1.98
CA LEU A 47 19.14 2.83 0.89
C LEU A 47 19.10 2.00 -0.40
N LYS A 48 19.21 0.68 -0.27
CA LYS A 48 19.11 -0.21 -1.43
C LYS A 48 17.74 -0.11 -2.09
N GLU A 49 16.66 -0.15 -1.30
CA GLU A 49 15.30 0.04 -1.82
C GLU A 49 15.13 1.37 -2.57
N VAL A 50 15.73 2.47 -2.08
CA VAL A 50 15.67 3.77 -2.76
C VAL A 50 16.40 3.74 -4.10
N PHE A 51 17.59 3.14 -4.15
CA PHE A 51 18.34 3.03 -5.40
C PHE A 51 17.66 2.11 -6.41
N ASP A 52 17.08 1.00 -5.95
CA ASP A 52 16.33 0.07 -6.79
C ASP A 52 15.04 0.71 -7.35
N ASP A 53 14.33 1.54 -6.57
CA ASP A 53 13.12 2.24 -7.00
C ASP A 53 13.40 3.33 -8.07
N ILE A 54 14.58 3.94 -8.04
CA ILE A 54 14.98 4.97 -9.01
C ILE A 54 15.59 4.34 -10.27
N SER A 55 16.25 3.20 -10.14
CA SER A 55 16.92 2.48 -11.21
C SER A 55 15.94 1.66 -12.06
N PRO A 56 16.12 1.59 -13.40
CA PRO A 56 17.06 2.35 -14.21
C PRO A 56 16.53 3.74 -14.59
N ILE A 57 17.44 4.71 -14.74
CA ILE A 57 17.13 6.02 -15.33
C ILE A 57 17.46 5.94 -16.82
N THR A 58 16.44 6.05 -17.67
CA THR A 58 16.58 6.01 -19.12
C THR A 58 16.44 7.40 -19.73
N ASP A 59 17.13 7.65 -20.83
CA ASP A 59 16.93 8.85 -21.62
C ASP A 59 15.59 8.79 -22.38
N TYR A 60 15.21 9.92 -22.99
CA TYR A 60 13.95 10.02 -23.74
C TYR A 60 13.89 9.06 -24.95
N SER A 61 15.06 8.77 -25.57
CA SER A 61 15.16 7.85 -26.71
C SER A 61 15.27 6.38 -26.31
N GLY A 62 15.51 6.09 -25.01
CA GLY A 62 15.70 4.74 -24.48
C GLY A 62 17.04 4.09 -24.82
N HIS A 63 17.99 4.86 -25.41
CA HIS A 63 19.27 4.36 -25.82
C HIS A 63 20.31 4.33 -24.68
N LEU A 64 20.19 5.26 -23.74
CA LEU A 64 21.05 5.33 -22.56
C LEU A 64 20.28 4.86 -21.33
N SER A 65 20.85 3.97 -20.56
CA SER A 65 20.32 3.47 -19.28
C SER A 65 21.37 3.60 -18.19
N LEU A 66 21.03 4.33 -17.13
CA LEU A 66 21.85 4.48 -15.94
C LEU A 66 21.26 3.65 -14.81
N GLU A 67 22.05 2.73 -14.29
CA GLU A 67 21.66 1.84 -13.20
C GLU A 67 22.52 2.08 -11.96
N PHE A 68 21.88 2.09 -10.79
CA PHE A 68 22.60 2.06 -9.51
C PHE A 68 22.82 0.61 -9.12
N VAL A 69 24.10 0.20 -9.06
CA VAL A 69 24.49 -1.20 -8.86
C VAL A 69 24.70 -1.52 -7.38
N ASP A 70 25.44 -0.64 -6.69
CA ASP A 70 25.81 -0.84 -5.29
C ASP A 70 26.17 0.50 -4.64
N PHE A 71 26.23 0.54 -3.32
CA PHE A 71 26.66 1.72 -2.59
C PHE A 71 27.59 1.34 -1.43
N THR A 72 28.45 2.26 -1.06
CA THR A 72 29.38 2.10 0.05
C THR A 72 29.38 3.35 0.93
N LEU A 73 29.08 3.18 2.22
CA LEU A 73 29.24 4.23 3.21
C LEU A 73 30.62 4.13 3.83
N CYS A 74 31.48 5.11 3.55
CA CYS A 74 32.88 5.13 3.98
C CYS A 74 33.01 5.62 5.42
N THR A 75 32.61 4.80 6.39
CA THR A 75 32.65 5.16 7.82
C THR A 75 34.06 5.42 8.36
N ASP A 76 35.07 4.87 7.71
CA ASP A 76 36.47 5.06 8.07
C ASP A 76 37.06 6.40 7.56
N GLU A 77 36.37 7.03 6.58
CA GLU A 77 36.77 8.31 5.98
C GLU A 77 36.06 9.51 6.65
N THR A 78 35.62 9.39 7.90
CA THR A 78 35.01 10.52 8.63
C THR A 78 36.03 11.63 8.85
N LYS A 79 35.62 12.86 8.54
CA LYS A 79 36.52 14.03 8.58
C LYS A 79 36.94 14.40 9.98
N TYR A 80 36.05 14.23 10.95
CA TYR A 80 36.22 14.58 12.36
C TYR A 80 35.60 13.54 13.28
N THR A 81 36.16 13.41 14.47
CA THR A 81 35.55 12.65 15.55
C THR A 81 34.30 13.35 16.09
N ILE A 82 33.48 12.64 16.87
CA ILE A 82 32.26 13.20 17.47
C ILE A 82 32.58 14.43 18.34
N GLU A 83 33.70 14.36 19.09
CA GLU A 83 34.12 15.44 20.00
C GLU A 83 34.62 16.65 19.20
N GLU A 84 35.40 16.44 18.18
CA GLU A 84 35.85 17.51 17.28
C GLU A 84 34.71 18.16 16.51
N CYS A 85 33.67 17.38 16.11
CA CYS A 85 32.46 17.93 15.48
C CYS A 85 31.76 18.89 16.42
N LYS A 86 31.68 18.56 17.72
CA LYS A 86 31.06 19.44 18.74
C LYS A 86 31.86 20.70 18.99
N GLU A 87 33.18 20.62 18.97
CA GLU A 87 34.06 21.77 19.18
C GLU A 87 34.12 22.73 17.96
N ARG A 88 34.00 22.17 16.76
CA ARG A 88 34.14 22.90 15.48
C ARG A 88 32.83 23.28 14.81
N ASP A 89 31.69 23.07 15.48
CA ASP A 89 30.36 23.25 14.90
C ASP A 89 30.18 22.50 13.57
N ALA A 90 30.76 21.29 13.46
CA ALA A 90 30.70 20.45 12.28
C ALA A 90 29.64 19.33 12.41
N THR A 91 29.33 18.71 11.28
CA THR A 91 28.42 17.55 11.22
C THR A 91 29.22 16.26 11.20
N TYR A 92 28.83 15.30 12.05
CA TYR A 92 29.41 13.96 12.05
C TYR A 92 28.78 13.14 10.92
N ALA A 93 29.49 13.00 9.80
CA ALA A 93 29.02 12.36 8.59
C ALA A 93 30.14 11.56 7.91
N ALA A 94 29.75 10.61 7.08
CA ALA A 94 30.64 9.84 6.23
C ALA A 94 30.27 10.00 4.76
N PRO A 95 31.26 9.94 3.83
CA PRO A 95 31.01 9.97 2.40
C PRO A 95 30.21 8.75 1.96
N LEU A 96 29.14 8.97 1.20
CA LEU A 96 28.41 7.94 0.49
C LEU A 96 28.87 7.90 -0.95
N LYS A 97 29.42 6.77 -1.37
CA LYS A 97 29.86 6.50 -2.73
C LYS A 97 28.91 5.47 -3.34
N VAL A 98 28.51 5.70 -4.58
CA VAL A 98 27.58 4.84 -5.28
C VAL A 98 28.20 4.36 -6.59
N LYS A 99 28.15 3.06 -6.82
CA LYS A 99 28.59 2.43 -8.05
C LYS A 99 27.47 2.49 -9.07
N VAL A 100 27.70 3.21 -10.15
CA VAL A 100 26.75 3.37 -11.25
C VAL A 100 27.24 2.66 -12.50
N ARG A 101 26.30 2.14 -13.27
CA ARG A 101 26.52 1.50 -14.56
C ARG A 101 25.76 2.28 -15.63
N LEU A 102 26.49 2.81 -16.60
CA LEU A 102 25.92 3.43 -17.79
C LEU A 102 25.97 2.43 -18.94
N HIS A 103 24.81 2.04 -19.44
CA HIS A 103 24.67 1.18 -20.59
C HIS A 103 24.22 2.00 -21.80
N ASN A 104 25.04 2.05 -22.85
CA ASN A 104 24.69 2.60 -24.15
C ASN A 104 24.26 1.47 -25.07
N LYS A 105 22.94 1.40 -25.35
CA LYS A 105 22.34 0.35 -26.18
C LYS A 105 22.68 0.49 -27.68
N GLU A 106 23.13 1.65 -28.14
CA GLU A 106 23.53 1.84 -29.55
C GLU A 106 24.91 1.27 -29.83
N THR A 107 25.86 1.47 -28.88
CA THR A 107 27.24 1.01 -29.01
C THR A 107 27.50 -0.28 -28.26
N ASP A 108 26.52 -0.76 -27.48
CA ASP A 108 26.60 -1.90 -26.58
C ASP A 108 27.75 -1.78 -25.55
N GLU A 109 28.09 -0.54 -25.23
CA GLU A 109 29.15 -0.20 -24.24
C GLU A 109 28.56 -0.09 -22.85
N ILE A 110 29.22 -0.76 -21.89
CA ILE A 110 28.90 -0.70 -20.46
C ILE A 110 30.08 -0.03 -19.73
N ASN A 111 29.79 1.12 -19.11
CA ASN A 111 30.78 1.85 -18.31
C ASN A 111 30.34 1.85 -16.84
N GLU A 112 31.21 1.40 -15.95
CA GLU A 112 30.99 1.44 -14.51
C GLU A 112 31.90 2.49 -13.85
N HIS A 113 31.31 3.33 -13.01
CA HIS A 113 32.01 4.35 -12.24
C HIS A 113 31.47 4.40 -10.80
N GLU A 114 32.38 4.72 -9.90
CA GLU A 114 32.01 5.05 -8.53
C GLU A 114 31.90 6.58 -8.42
N ILE A 115 30.75 7.06 -7.98
CA ILE A 115 30.47 8.49 -7.83
C ILE A 115 30.22 8.84 -6.37
N PHE A 116 30.66 10.02 -5.97
CA PHE A 116 30.36 10.60 -4.67
C PHE A 116 28.96 11.22 -4.71
N MET A 117 28.03 10.71 -3.88
CA MET A 117 26.67 11.24 -3.81
C MET A 117 26.53 12.35 -2.77
N GLY A 118 27.29 12.29 -1.69
CA GLY A 118 27.21 13.27 -0.60
C GLY A 118 27.72 12.70 0.72
N ASP A 119 27.69 13.55 1.74
CA ASP A 119 28.00 13.14 3.11
C ASP A 119 26.73 12.77 3.85
N LEU A 120 26.63 11.52 4.32
CA LEU A 120 25.49 11.00 5.08
C LEU A 120 25.78 11.12 6.59
N PRO A 121 24.94 11.79 7.38
CA PRO A 121 25.08 11.86 8.83
C PRO A 121 25.05 10.47 9.49
N ILE A 122 26.00 10.21 10.38
CA ILE A 122 26.14 8.94 11.08
C ILE A 122 25.52 9.04 12.48
N MET A 123 24.77 8.01 12.86
CA MET A 123 24.24 7.89 14.20
C MET A 123 25.33 7.52 15.20
N THR A 124 25.36 8.18 16.34
CA THR A 124 26.24 7.85 17.45
C THR A 124 25.74 6.60 18.20
N ARG A 125 26.58 6.05 19.08
CA ARG A 125 26.20 4.90 19.91
C ARG A 125 25.03 5.16 20.86
N THR A 126 24.70 6.43 21.12
CA THR A 126 23.59 6.87 21.96
C THR A 126 22.29 7.13 21.18
N GLY A 127 22.27 6.82 19.88
CA GLY A 127 21.10 7.00 19.03
C GLY A 127 20.86 8.45 18.59
N THR A 128 21.90 9.28 18.65
CA THR A 128 21.84 10.71 18.32
C THR A 128 22.64 11.03 17.04
N PHE A 129 22.40 12.19 16.45
CA PHE A 129 23.18 12.75 15.35
C PHE A 129 23.84 14.05 15.81
N VAL A 130 25.07 14.28 15.38
CA VAL A 130 25.77 15.55 15.60
C VAL A 130 25.68 16.36 14.33
N ILE A 131 24.85 17.40 14.34
CA ILE A 131 24.62 18.29 13.22
C ILE A 131 25.04 19.71 13.60
N ASN A 132 26.01 20.28 12.87
CA ASN A 132 26.57 21.61 13.16
C ASN A 132 26.95 21.75 14.64
N GLY A 133 27.65 20.77 15.18
CA GLY A 133 28.11 20.71 16.55
C GLY A 133 27.06 20.38 17.62
N ALA A 134 25.78 20.41 17.26
CA ALA A 134 24.68 20.14 18.19
C ALA A 134 24.24 18.67 18.10
N GLU A 135 24.15 18.01 19.24
CA GLU A 135 23.62 16.64 19.34
C GLU A 135 22.08 16.66 19.23
N ARG A 136 21.55 15.98 18.25
CA ARG A 136 20.14 15.98 17.91
C ARG A 136 19.60 14.55 17.82
N VAL A 137 18.30 14.39 18.04
CA VAL A 137 17.57 13.11 17.93
C VAL A 137 16.45 13.29 16.92
N ILE A 138 16.27 12.31 16.03
CA ILE A 138 15.09 12.23 15.18
C ILE A 138 14.01 11.52 15.99
N VAL A 139 12.93 12.23 16.31
CA VAL A 139 11.83 11.70 17.11
C VAL A 139 10.96 10.81 16.25
N SER A 140 10.69 9.59 16.73
CA SER A 140 9.73 8.69 16.10
C SER A 140 8.34 9.31 16.05
N GLN A 141 7.63 9.14 14.95
CA GLN A 141 6.30 9.70 14.73
C GLN A 141 5.25 8.60 14.78
N LEU A 142 4.17 8.84 15.52
CA LEU A 142 2.99 7.99 15.50
C LEU A 142 2.03 8.50 14.44
N VAL A 143 1.85 7.72 13.36
CA VAL A 143 1.03 8.08 12.22
C VAL A 143 -0.07 7.06 12.00
N ARG A 144 -1.14 7.48 11.31
CA ARG A 144 -2.15 6.54 10.84
C ARG A 144 -1.52 5.59 9.81
N SER A 145 -1.70 4.29 10.00
CA SER A 145 -1.18 3.28 9.05
C SER A 145 -1.83 3.45 7.69
N PRO A 146 -1.10 3.28 6.57
CA PRO A 146 -1.72 3.19 5.26
C PRO A 146 -2.79 2.09 5.25
N GLY A 147 -3.90 2.33 4.58
CA GLY A 147 -5.02 1.39 4.55
C GLY A 147 -6.33 2.04 4.16
N ILE A 148 -7.41 1.27 4.26
CA ILE A 148 -8.78 1.71 4.05
C ILE A 148 -9.49 1.69 5.39
N TYR A 149 -10.13 2.81 5.74
CA TYR A 149 -10.82 3.01 7.01
C TYR A 149 -12.25 3.42 6.77
N TYR A 150 -13.16 2.63 7.32
CA TYR A 150 -14.59 2.87 7.24
C TYR A 150 -15.10 3.43 8.55
N GLY A 151 -16.04 4.38 8.48
CA GLY A 151 -16.66 5.00 9.64
C GLY A 151 -18.15 5.15 9.46
N ILE A 152 -18.87 5.10 10.58
CA ILE A 152 -20.31 5.32 10.66
C ILE A 152 -20.53 6.57 11.50
N ALA A 153 -21.24 7.54 10.95
CA ALA A 153 -21.63 8.75 11.65
C ALA A 153 -23.16 8.86 11.65
N HIS A 154 -23.72 9.59 12.58
CA HIS A 154 -25.19 9.81 12.64
C HIS A 154 -25.51 11.26 12.26
N ASP A 155 -26.50 11.42 11.41
CA ASP A 155 -27.11 12.72 11.10
C ASP A 155 -27.88 13.26 12.32
N LYS A 156 -28.28 14.51 12.27
CA LYS A 156 -29.13 15.17 13.28
C LYS A 156 -30.47 14.45 13.51
N LEU A 157 -30.93 13.70 12.54
CA LEU A 157 -32.16 12.91 12.58
C LEU A 157 -31.93 11.46 13.03
N GLY A 158 -30.67 11.07 13.34
CA GLY A 158 -30.31 9.72 13.76
C GLY A 158 -30.09 8.73 12.59
N LYS A 159 -30.10 9.20 11.33
CA LYS A 159 -29.78 8.36 10.17
C LYS A 159 -28.28 8.06 10.13
N GLU A 160 -27.92 6.81 9.92
CA GLU A 160 -26.54 6.40 9.73
C GLU A 160 -25.99 6.89 8.39
N LEU A 161 -24.83 7.49 8.44
CA LEU A 161 -24.06 7.97 7.29
C LEU A 161 -22.73 7.23 7.24
N TYR A 162 -22.44 6.64 6.11
CA TYR A 162 -21.25 5.82 5.92
C TYR A 162 -20.15 6.62 5.21
N SER A 163 -18.95 6.52 5.73
CA SER A 163 -17.78 7.18 5.19
C SER A 163 -16.62 6.20 5.03
N CYS A 164 -15.70 6.52 4.15
CA CYS A 164 -14.47 5.76 3.98
C CYS A 164 -13.32 6.73 3.69
N THR A 165 -12.17 6.43 4.26
CA THR A 165 -10.92 7.15 3.96
C THR A 165 -9.88 6.17 3.49
N VAL A 166 -9.41 6.33 2.27
CA VAL A 166 -8.31 5.58 1.67
C VAL A 166 -7.03 6.37 1.87
N ILE A 167 -6.11 5.82 2.65
CA ILE A 167 -4.86 6.47 3.04
C ILE A 167 -3.69 5.68 2.46
N PRO A 168 -2.95 6.23 1.47
CA PRO A 168 -1.69 5.66 1.01
C PRO A 168 -0.54 6.00 1.99
N ASN A 169 0.60 5.35 1.83
CA ASN A 169 1.84 5.76 2.48
C ASN A 169 2.37 7.07 1.84
N ARG A 170 2.29 7.14 0.51
CA ARG A 170 2.60 8.33 -0.29
C ARG A 170 1.57 8.43 -1.42
N GLY A 171 0.96 9.59 -1.61
CA GLY A 171 -0.01 9.84 -2.68
C GLY A 171 -1.28 10.55 -2.22
N ALA A 172 -2.22 10.69 -3.14
CA ALA A 172 -3.49 11.36 -2.93
C ALA A 172 -4.45 10.52 -2.08
N TRP A 173 -5.15 11.15 -1.15
CA TRP A 173 -6.21 10.52 -0.37
C TRP A 173 -7.50 10.45 -1.16
N LEU A 174 -8.28 9.38 -0.94
CA LEU A 174 -9.66 9.28 -1.36
C LEU A 174 -10.55 9.26 -0.12
N GLU A 175 -11.53 10.15 -0.07
CA GLU A 175 -12.48 10.23 1.03
C GLU A 175 -13.89 10.05 0.44
N TYR A 176 -14.59 9.02 0.89
CA TYR A 176 -15.99 8.76 0.51
C TYR A 176 -16.92 9.22 1.62
N GLU A 177 -18.03 9.84 1.24
CA GLU A 177 -19.08 10.23 2.18
C GLU A 177 -20.47 10.01 1.56
N THR A 178 -21.42 9.53 2.34
CA THR A 178 -22.83 9.51 1.98
C THR A 178 -23.55 10.67 2.66
N ASP A 179 -24.46 11.32 1.98
CA ASP A 179 -25.30 12.36 2.57
C ASP A 179 -26.64 11.82 3.04
N SER A 180 -27.46 12.67 3.68
CA SER A 180 -28.79 12.33 4.17
C SER A 180 -29.78 11.92 3.07
N ASN A 181 -29.50 12.27 1.82
CA ASN A 181 -30.28 11.92 0.63
C ASN A 181 -29.80 10.66 -0.08
N ASP A 182 -28.92 9.88 0.54
CA ASP A 182 -28.28 8.68 0.00
C ASP A 182 -27.41 8.92 -1.24
N VAL A 183 -27.02 10.17 -1.49
CA VAL A 183 -26.06 10.50 -2.54
C VAL A 183 -24.66 10.19 -2.04
N PHE A 184 -23.93 9.43 -2.83
CA PHE A 184 -22.57 9.02 -2.53
C PHE A 184 -21.56 9.93 -3.20
N TYR A 185 -20.73 10.58 -2.43
CA TYR A 185 -19.71 11.54 -2.88
C TYR A 185 -18.30 11.04 -2.63
N VAL A 186 -17.38 11.54 -3.43
CA VAL A 186 -15.93 11.36 -3.25
C VAL A 186 -15.22 12.71 -3.26
N ARG A 187 -14.18 12.81 -2.43
CA ARG A 187 -13.16 13.85 -2.46
C ARG A 187 -11.82 13.23 -2.81
N VAL A 188 -11.12 13.86 -3.71
CA VAL A 188 -9.75 13.51 -4.07
C VAL A 188 -8.83 14.57 -3.48
N ASP A 189 -7.92 14.16 -2.59
CA ASP A 189 -6.88 14.99 -2.00
C ASP A 189 -7.39 16.38 -1.50
N ARG A 190 -8.42 16.37 -0.64
CA ARG A 190 -9.04 17.57 -0.02
C ARG A 190 -9.74 18.54 -1.00
N THR A 191 -9.98 18.13 -2.23
CA THR A 191 -10.74 18.93 -3.19
C THR A 191 -12.23 18.98 -2.85
N ARG A 192 -13.01 19.73 -3.63
CA ARG A 192 -14.47 19.73 -3.48
C ARG A 192 -15.05 18.39 -3.88
N LYS A 193 -16.04 17.93 -3.12
CA LYS A 193 -16.72 16.65 -3.38
C LYS A 193 -17.42 16.62 -4.74
N VAL A 194 -17.38 15.46 -5.36
CA VAL A 194 -18.10 15.12 -6.57
C VAL A 194 -18.91 13.85 -6.36
N PRO A 195 -20.00 13.60 -7.10
CA PRO A 195 -20.68 12.31 -7.07
C PRO A 195 -19.70 11.17 -7.36
N ILE A 196 -19.86 10.04 -6.70
CA ILE A 196 -18.96 8.88 -6.88
C ILE A 196 -18.95 8.37 -8.32
N THR A 197 -20.08 8.52 -9.02
CA THR A 197 -20.23 8.13 -10.42
C THR A 197 -19.27 8.85 -11.35
N VAL A 198 -18.92 10.10 -11.05
CA VAL A 198 -17.89 10.85 -11.79
C VAL A 198 -16.52 10.17 -11.69
N LEU A 199 -16.13 9.72 -10.48
CA LEU A 199 -14.88 8.97 -10.32
C LEU A 199 -14.93 7.63 -11.06
N ILE A 200 -16.03 6.89 -10.94
CA ILE A 200 -16.20 5.60 -11.61
C ILE A 200 -16.08 5.76 -13.14
N ARG A 201 -16.70 6.80 -13.72
CA ARG A 201 -16.56 7.11 -15.14
C ARG A 201 -15.12 7.46 -15.52
N ALA A 202 -14.47 8.31 -14.72
CA ALA A 202 -13.08 8.71 -14.95
C ALA A 202 -12.08 7.55 -14.88
N LEU A 203 -12.45 6.43 -14.24
CA LEU A 203 -11.64 5.21 -14.17
C LEU A 203 -11.92 4.21 -15.31
N GLY A 204 -12.82 4.55 -16.24
CA GLY A 204 -13.04 3.79 -17.45
C GLY A 204 -14.42 3.17 -17.61
N ILE A 205 -15.32 3.28 -16.62
CA ILE A 205 -16.70 2.76 -16.68
C ILE A 205 -17.62 3.92 -17.05
N GLY A 206 -17.84 4.12 -18.35
CA GLY A 206 -18.41 5.35 -18.87
C GLY A 206 -19.91 5.52 -18.71
N THR A 207 -20.69 4.50 -18.97
CA THR A 207 -22.15 4.60 -19.06
C THR A 207 -22.87 4.21 -17.77
N ASN A 208 -24.08 4.72 -17.58
CA ASN A 208 -24.92 4.33 -16.43
C ASN A 208 -25.21 2.82 -16.42
N ALA A 209 -25.41 2.23 -17.61
CA ALA A 209 -25.67 0.81 -17.74
C ALA A 209 -24.49 -0.04 -17.26
N GLU A 210 -23.26 0.32 -17.64
CA GLU A 210 -22.03 -0.36 -17.20
C GLU A 210 -21.83 -0.23 -15.69
N ILE A 211 -22.13 0.94 -15.10
CA ILE A 211 -22.03 1.15 -13.66
C ILE A 211 -23.07 0.28 -12.91
N ILE A 212 -24.29 0.21 -13.40
CA ILE A 212 -25.35 -0.64 -12.83
C ILE A 212 -25.00 -2.13 -13.02
N ASP A 213 -24.44 -2.51 -14.15
CA ASP A 213 -23.97 -3.88 -14.35
C ASP A 213 -22.84 -4.24 -13.36
N LEU A 214 -21.91 -3.33 -13.12
CA LEU A 214 -20.80 -3.57 -12.18
C LEU A 214 -21.29 -3.72 -10.73
N PHE A 215 -22.05 -2.76 -10.21
CA PHE A 215 -22.41 -2.71 -8.78
C PHE A 215 -23.77 -3.37 -8.47
N GLY A 216 -24.58 -3.63 -9.46
CA GLY A 216 -26.00 -3.93 -9.29
C GLY A 216 -26.82 -2.63 -9.13
N GLU A 217 -28.13 -2.77 -8.98
CA GLU A 217 -29.05 -1.64 -8.76
C GLU A 217 -28.97 -1.11 -7.33
N GLU A 218 -27.84 -0.51 -6.96
CA GLU A 218 -27.61 0.05 -5.62
C GLU A 218 -28.30 1.42 -5.45
N PRO A 219 -29.14 1.64 -4.40
CA PRO A 219 -29.87 2.89 -4.20
C PRO A 219 -28.96 4.11 -4.15
N LYS A 220 -27.79 3.99 -3.54
CA LYS A 220 -26.82 5.08 -3.41
C LYS A 220 -26.19 5.45 -4.75
N ILE A 221 -25.98 4.47 -5.63
CA ILE A 221 -25.50 4.72 -7.01
C ILE A 221 -26.60 5.39 -7.81
N LEU A 222 -27.85 4.89 -7.73
CA LEU A 222 -29.00 5.47 -8.43
C LEU A 222 -29.26 6.93 -7.98
N ALA A 223 -29.17 7.20 -6.68
CA ALA A 223 -29.29 8.55 -6.13
C ALA A 223 -28.15 9.45 -6.64
N SER A 224 -26.93 8.92 -6.77
CA SER A 224 -25.75 9.66 -7.24
C SER A 224 -25.87 10.08 -8.69
N PHE A 225 -26.53 9.30 -9.56
CA PHE A 225 -26.80 9.69 -10.94
C PHE A 225 -27.62 10.99 -11.03
N THR A 226 -28.51 11.26 -10.07
CA THR A 226 -29.31 12.50 -10.09
C THR A 226 -28.48 13.77 -9.88
N LYS A 227 -27.28 13.65 -9.32
CA LYS A 227 -26.34 14.75 -9.06
C LYS A 227 -25.17 14.77 -10.04
N ASP A 228 -24.98 13.71 -10.79
CA ASP A 228 -23.94 13.61 -11.81
C ASP A 228 -24.40 14.31 -13.09
N THR A 229 -23.57 15.20 -13.60
CA THR A 229 -23.81 15.92 -14.85
C THR A 229 -23.08 15.29 -16.03
N SER A 230 -22.22 14.31 -15.77
CA SER A 230 -21.47 13.57 -16.80
C SER A 230 -22.26 12.34 -17.28
N GLU A 231 -22.17 12.03 -18.57
CA GLU A 231 -22.85 10.90 -19.18
C GLU A 231 -21.90 9.82 -19.71
N ASN A 232 -20.62 10.18 -19.89
CA ASN A 232 -19.63 9.30 -20.47
C ASN A 232 -18.25 9.44 -19.81
N TYR A 233 -17.29 8.60 -20.23
CA TYR A 233 -15.92 8.57 -19.72
C TYR A 233 -15.22 9.94 -19.82
N GLN A 234 -15.29 10.60 -20.97
CA GLN A 234 -14.59 11.87 -21.21
C GLN A 234 -15.14 13.00 -20.34
N GLU A 235 -16.45 13.09 -20.21
CA GLU A 235 -17.08 14.09 -19.35
C GLU A 235 -16.80 13.86 -17.87
N GLY A 236 -16.84 12.60 -17.42
CA GLY A 236 -16.45 12.24 -16.04
C GLY A 236 -15.01 12.61 -15.73
N LEU A 237 -14.11 12.33 -16.67
CA LEU A 237 -12.69 12.66 -16.58
C LEU A 237 -12.46 14.18 -16.46
N LEU A 238 -13.11 14.95 -17.32
CA LEU A 238 -13.01 16.42 -17.33
C LEU A 238 -13.65 17.06 -16.10
N GLU A 239 -14.78 16.54 -15.62
CA GLU A 239 -15.42 17.05 -14.40
C GLU A 239 -14.54 16.79 -13.17
N LEU A 240 -13.91 15.61 -13.07
CA LEU A 240 -12.95 15.32 -12.01
C LEU A 240 -11.71 16.22 -12.11
N TYR A 241 -11.15 16.39 -13.31
CA TYR A 241 -10.00 17.26 -13.56
C TYR A 241 -10.26 18.71 -13.13
N LYS A 242 -11.43 19.25 -13.50
CA LYS A 242 -11.86 20.59 -13.11
C LYS A 242 -11.91 20.82 -11.60
N LYS A 243 -12.18 19.77 -10.83
CA LYS A 243 -12.18 19.85 -9.36
C LYS A 243 -10.79 19.77 -8.76
N ILE A 244 -9.91 18.94 -9.36
CA ILE A 244 -8.53 18.77 -8.91
C ILE A 244 -7.69 20.01 -9.28
N ARG A 245 -7.86 20.54 -10.49
CA ARG A 245 -7.13 21.70 -11.02
C ARG A 245 -8.08 22.79 -11.56
N PRO A 246 -8.69 23.57 -10.67
CA PRO A 246 -9.59 24.63 -11.08
C PRO A 246 -8.84 25.73 -11.85
N GLY A 247 -9.37 26.13 -13.01
CA GLY A 247 -8.82 27.22 -13.80
C GLY A 247 -7.86 26.81 -14.93
N GLU A 248 -7.48 25.54 -15.02
CA GLU A 248 -6.69 25.04 -16.15
C GLU A 248 -7.59 24.72 -17.37
N PRO A 249 -7.05 24.80 -18.61
CA PRO A 249 -7.76 24.40 -19.81
C PRO A 249 -8.17 22.92 -19.74
N LEU A 250 -9.41 22.63 -20.14
CA LEU A 250 -9.93 21.27 -20.13
C LEU A 250 -9.48 20.53 -21.38
N ALA A 251 -8.59 19.55 -21.21
CA ALA A 251 -8.16 18.63 -22.25
C ALA A 251 -8.23 17.19 -21.72
N VAL A 252 -8.77 16.28 -22.53
CA VAL A 252 -8.97 14.88 -22.13
C VAL A 252 -7.63 14.20 -21.85
N ASP A 253 -6.64 14.36 -22.73
CA ASP A 253 -5.31 13.76 -22.61
C ASP A 253 -4.59 14.23 -21.34
N SER A 254 -4.70 15.52 -21.00
CA SER A 254 -4.11 16.07 -19.78
C SER A 254 -4.81 15.56 -18.52
N ALA A 255 -6.12 15.39 -18.57
CA ALA A 255 -6.92 14.85 -17.48
C ALA A 255 -6.60 13.37 -17.23
N GLU A 256 -6.52 12.58 -18.30
CA GLU A 256 -6.16 11.15 -18.23
C GLU A 256 -4.74 10.97 -17.69
N SER A 257 -3.78 11.72 -18.21
CA SER A 257 -2.40 11.70 -17.72
C SER A 257 -2.31 12.09 -16.24
N LEU A 258 -3.07 13.09 -15.80
CA LEU A 258 -3.08 13.50 -14.38
C LEU A 258 -3.62 12.39 -13.48
N ILE A 259 -4.78 11.81 -13.81
CA ILE A 259 -5.44 10.79 -12.98
C ILE A 259 -4.61 9.52 -12.96
N THR A 260 -4.08 9.08 -14.10
CA THR A 260 -3.18 7.93 -14.19
C THR A 260 -1.94 8.14 -13.35
N SER A 261 -1.28 9.29 -13.43
CA SER A 261 -0.10 9.59 -12.63
C SER A 261 -0.40 9.74 -11.14
N MET A 262 -1.60 10.17 -10.78
CA MET A 262 -1.99 10.39 -9.38
C MET A 262 -2.26 9.10 -8.62
N PHE A 263 -2.85 8.08 -9.26
CA PHE A 263 -3.29 6.85 -8.62
C PHE A 263 -2.51 5.60 -9.05
N PHE A 264 -2.07 5.54 -10.30
CA PHE A 264 -1.52 4.31 -10.90
C PHE A 264 -0.02 4.39 -11.20
N ASP A 265 0.63 5.50 -10.91
CA ASP A 265 2.08 5.61 -11.01
C ASP A 265 2.73 5.20 -9.68
N PRO A 266 3.50 4.09 -9.62
CA PRO A 266 4.15 3.61 -8.41
C PRO A 266 5.16 4.60 -7.82
N ARG A 267 5.65 5.56 -8.61
CA ARG A 267 6.55 6.62 -8.15
C ARG A 267 5.82 7.70 -7.35
N ARG A 268 4.52 7.88 -7.60
CA ARG A 268 3.69 8.92 -6.97
C ARG A 268 2.71 8.39 -5.94
N TYR A 269 2.23 7.18 -6.14
CA TYR A 269 1.28 6.53 -5.24
C TYR A 269 1.85 5.21 -4.73
N ASP A 270 2.08 5.14 -3.44
CA ASP A 270 2.64 3.97 -2.78
C ASP A 270 1.82 3.60 -1.55
N LEU A 271 1.39 2.36 -1.49
CA LEU A 271 0.68 1.79 -0.35
C LEU A 271 1.64 1.23 0.71
N ALA A 272 2.89 0.98 0.36
CA ALA A 272 3.82 0.13 1.09
C ALA A 272 3.27 -1.29 1.34
N LYS A 273 4.08 -2.21 1.85
CA LYS A 273 3.65 -3.59 2.17
C LYS A 273 2.50 -3.62 3.19
N VAL A 274 2.58 -2.75 4.21
CA VAL A 274 1.53 -2.64 5.25
C VAL A 274 0.19 -2.20 4.68
N GLY A 275 0.19 -1.19 3.80
CA GLY A 275 -1.02 -0.71 3.15
C GLY A 275 -1.63 -1.78 2.25
N ARG A 276 -0.84 -2.42 1.39
CA ARG A 276 -1.31 -3.51 0.51
C ARG A 276 -1.91 -4.66 1.31
N TYR A 277 -1.27 -5.07 2.40
CA TYR A 277 -1.83 -6.10 3.29
C TYR A 277 -3.18 -5.69 3.88
N LYS A 278 -3.31 -4.44 4.36
CA LYS A 278 -4.57 -3.94 4.93
C LYS A 278 -5.68 -3.81 3.89
N PHE A 279 -5.35 -3.37 2.67
CA PHE A 279 -6.29 -3.35 1.54
C PHE A 279 -6.81 -4.76 1.26
N ASN A 280 -5.91 -5.70 1.07
CA ASN A 280 -6.28 -7.09 0.81
C ASN A 280 -7.14 -7.66 1.95
N LYS A 281 -6.73 -7.48 3.21
CA LYS A 281 -7.49 -7.95 4.36
C LYS A 281 -8.93 -7.43 4.39
N LYS A 282 -9.17 -6.18 3.98
CA LYS A 282 -10.52 -5.58 3.94
C LYS A 282 -11.29 -5.96 2.68
N LEU A 283 -10.66 -5.88 1.51
CA LEU A 283 -11.35 -5.95 0.22
C LEU A 283 -11.42 -7.35 -0.38
N MET A 284 -10.64 -8.30 0.12
CA MET A 284 -10.69 -9.68 -0.37
C MET A 284 -12.10 -10.23 -0.31
N LEU A 285 -12.50 -10.85 -1.41
CA LEU A 285 -13.82 -11.45 -1.57
C LEU A 285 -14.12 -12.45 -0.46
N LYS A 286 -13.16 -13.34 -0.15
CA LYS A 286 -13.29 -14.35 0.89
C LYS A 286 -13.69 -13.81 2.26
N ASN A 287 -13.14 -12.68 2.67
CA ASN A 287 -13.43 -12.09 3.98
C ASN A 287 -14.82 -11.44 4.04
N ARG A 288 -15.41 -11.15 2.89
CA ARG A 288 -16.71 -10.48 2.76
C ARG A 288 -17.86 -11.46 2.54
N ILE A 289 -17.60 -12.62 1.91
CA ILE A 289 -18.63 -13.61 1.59
C ILE A 289 -18.75 -14.74 2.62
N THR A 290 -17.71 -14.97 3.45
CA THR A 290 -17.75 -16.03 4.47
C THR A 290 -18.92 -15.86 5.42
N GLY A 291 -19.68 -16.93 5.61
CA GLY A 291 -20.88 -16.97 6.47
C GLY A 291 -22.16 -16.52 5.80
N HIS A 292 -22.12 -16.08 4.55
CA HIS A 292 -23.29 -15.68 3.78
C HIS A 292 -23.76 -16.77 2.81
N THR A 293 -25.00 -16.70 2.39
CA THR A 293 -25.60 -17.63 1.43
C THR A 293 -25.50 -17.07 0.02
N LEU A 294 -25.08 -17.90 -0.93
CA LEU A 294 -25.01 -17.54 -2.33
C LEU A 294 -26.39 -17.40 -2.95
N ALA A 295 -26.58 -16.34 -3.74
CA ALA A 295 -27.82 -16.12 -4.48
C ALA A 295 -27.81 -16.76 -5.86
N GLU A 296 -26.64 -16.93 -6.46
CA GLU A 296 -26.43 -17.49 -7.79
C GLU A 296 -25.26 -18.48 -7.77
N ASP A 297 -25.19 -19.31 -8.82
CA ASP A 297 -24.08 -20.22 -9.00
C ASP A 297 -22.77 -19.45 -9.22
N VAL A 298 -21.71 -19.90 -8.58
CA VAL A 298 -20.37 -19.33 -8.74
C VAL A 298 -19.58 -20.21 -9.69
N VAL A 299 -19.22 -19.65 -10.83
CA VAL A 299 -18.46 -20.34 -11.90
C VAL A 299 -17.04 -19.82 -11.95
N SER A 300 -16.06 -20.72 -12.05
CA SER A 300 -14.68 -20.34 -12.25
C SER A 300 -14.49 -19.71 -13.65
N PRO A 301 -14.00 -18.49 -13.74
CA PRO A 301 -13.68 -17.87 -15.05
C PRO A 301 -12.51 -18.56 -15.75
N MET A 302 -11.69 -19.31 -15.02
CA MET A 302 -10.51 -20.02 -15.56
C MET A 302 -10.87 -21.35 -16.20
N THR A 303 -11.76 -22.14 -15.56
CA THR A 303 -12.09 -23.51 -15.98
C THR A 303 -13.50 -23.66 -16.53
N GLY A 304 -14.40 -22.71 -16.25
CA GLY A 304 -15.81 -22.79 -16.58
C GLY A 304 -16.62 -23.76 -15.68
N GLU A 305 -16.00 -24.34 -14.67
CA GLU A 305 -16.66 -25.24 -13.74
C GLU A 305 -17.41 -24.49 -12.65
N VAL A 306 -18.53 -25.05 -12.19
CA VAL A 306 -19.30 -24.53 -11.06
C VAL A 306 -18.54 -24.86 -9.77
N ILE A 307 -18.08 -23.83 -9.05
CA ILE A 307 -17.40 -23.96 -7.75
C ILE A 307 -18.43 -24.18 -6.63
N ALA A 308 -19.53 -23.46 -6.69
CA ALA A 308 -20.61 -23.53 -5.71
C ALA A 308 -21.96 -23.24 -6.35
N GLU A 309 -23.01 -23.94 -5.92
CA GLU A 309 -24.37 -23.72 -6.38
C GLU A 309 -25.09 -22.65 -5.57
N ALA A 310 -26.11 -22.04 -6.16
CA ALA A 310 -27.01 -21.12 -5.49
C ALA A 310 -27.62 -21.75 -4.23
N GLY A 311 -27.74 -20.98 -3.15
CA GLY A 311 -28.24 -21.45 -1.86
C GLY A 311 -27.19 -22.07 -0.95
N ALA A 312 -25.97 -22.29 -1.42
CA ALA A 312 -24.87 -22.75 -0.56
C ALA A 312 -24.44 -21.68 0.44
N VAL A 313 -24.18 -22.10 1.68
CA VAL A 313 -23.57 -21.23 2.70
C VAL A 313 -22.07 -21.31 2.54
N VAL A 314 -21.42 -20.13 2.42
CA VAL A 314 -19.99 -20.04 2.18
C VAL A 314 -19.24 -20.22 3.49
N ASP A 315 -18.52 -21.34 3.63
CA ASP A 315 -17.55 -21.55 4.68
C ASP A 315 -16.16 -20.96 4.29
N ARG A 316 -15.16 -21.13 5.14
CA ARG A 316 -13.82 -20.59 4.90
C ARG A 316 -13.13 -21.27 3.72
N GLU A 317 -13.27 -22.59 3.58
CA GLU A 317 -12.61 -23.36 2.51
C GLU A 317 -13.21 -23.00 1.16
N LEU A 318 -14.53 -22.91 1.08
CA LEU A 318 -15.22 -22.48 -0.13
C LEU A 318 -14.90 -21.01 -0.48
N ALA A 319 -14.82 -20.13 0.51
CA ALA A 319 -14.44 -18.74 0.30
C ALA A 319 -13.01 -18.61 -0.25
N ASP A 320 -12.05 -19.39 0.25
CA ASP A 320 -10.69 -19.45 -0.28
C ASP A 320 -10.66 -20.00 -1.71
N ALA A 321 -11.43 -21.03 -2.01
CA ALA A 321 -11.55 -21.58 -3.36
C ALA A 321 -12.12 -20.54 -4.34
N ILE A 322 -13.17 -19.81 -3.97
CA ILE A 322 -13.76 -18.76 -4.80
C ILE A 322 -12.75 -17.61 -5.02
N GLN A 323 -12.04 -17.18 -3.97
CA GLN A 323 -11.04 -16.13 -4.08
C GLN A 323 -9.92 -16.52 -5.06
N ASN A 324 -9.37 -17.72 -4.91
CA ASN A 324 -8.24 -18.21 -5.72
C ASN A 324 -8.62 -18.65 -7.13
N ALA A 325 -9.91 -18.86 -7.40
CA ALA A 325 -10.41 -19.03 -8.75
C ALA A 325 -10.52 -17.69 -9.53
N ALA A 326 -10.12 -16.57 -8.93
CA ALA A 326 -10.17 -15.24 -9.51
C ALA A 326 -11.58 -14.83 -9.97
N VAL A 327 -12.60 -15.21 -9.22
CA VAL A 327 -13.99 -14.81 -9.49
C VAL A 327 -14.13 -13.30 -9.30
N PRO A 328 -14.62 -12.55 -10.30
CA PRO A 328 -14.67 -11.09 -10.22
C PRO A 328 -15.75 -10.58 -9.25
N TYR A 329 -16.83 -11.31 -9.08
CA TYR A 329 -17.92 -10.97 -8.17
C TYR A 329 -18.72 -12.18 -7.75
N VAL A 330 -19.45 -12.03 -6.65
CA VAL A 330 -20.38 -13.04 -6.11
C VAL A 330 -21.67 -12.38 -5.72
N TRP A 331 -22.80 -13.00 -6.03
CA TRP A 331 -24.11 -12.56 -5.54
C TRP A 331 -24.46 -13.25 -4.22
N ILE A 332 -24.79 -12.46 -3.22
CA ILE A 332 -25.21 -12.92 -1.89
C ILE A 332 -26.68 -12.66 -1.70
N ALA A 333 -27.39 -13.67 -1.16
CA ALA A 333 -28.79 -13.54 -0.75
C ALA A 333 -28.88 -12.80 0.59
N ARG A 334 -29.92 -11.97 0.74
CA ARG A 334 -30.26 -11.31 2.01
C ARG A 334 -31.51 -11.98 2.59
N GLU A 335 -31.44 -12.31 3.88
CA GLU A 335 -32.56 -12.89 4.61
C GLU A 335 -33.73 -11.89 4.79
N GLU A 336 -33.41 -10.60 4.89
CA GLU A 336 -34.36 -9.53 5.19
C GLU A 336 -34.98 -8.83 3.96
N SER A 337 -34.54 -9.17 2.75
CA SER A 337 -34.94 -8.48 1.52
C SER A 337 -34.83 -9.41 0.31
N ASP A 338 -35.77 -9.31 -0.61
CA ASP A 338 -35.73 -10.03 -1.90
C ASP A 338 -34.62 -9.58 -2.84
N ARG A 339 -33.84 -8.57 -2.41
CA ARG A 339 -32.78 -8.00 -3.20
C ARG A 339 -31.42 -8.63 -2.86
N ASN A 340 -30.81 -9.27 -3.85
CA ASN A 340 -29.46 -9.81 -3.77
C ASN A 340 -28.40 -8.69 -3.80
N ILE A 341 -27.25 -8.97 -3.24
CA ILE A 341 -26.13 -8.05 -3.15
C ILE A 341 -24.96 -8.58 -3.99
N LYS A 342 -24.41 -7.74 -4.85
CA LYS A 342 -23.26 -8.05 -5.67
C LYS A 342 -21.98 -7.62 -4.93
N VAL A 343 -21.15 -8.58 -4.51
CA VAL A 343 -19.87 -8.35 -3.85
C VAL A 343 -18.75 -8.44 -4.86
N LEU A 344 -17.99 -7.36 -5.01
CA LEU A 344 -16.87 -7.26 -5.96
C LEU A 344 -15.56 -7.73 -5.33
N SER A 345 -14.76 -8.43 -6.11
CA SER A 345 -13.40 -8.83 -5.75
C SER A 345 -12.40 -7.70 -6.04
N ASN A 346 -11.28 -7.67 -5.31
CA ASN A 346 -10.13 -6.85 -5.66
C ASN A 346 -9.11 -7.60 -6.54
N MET A 347 -9.46 -8.80 -7.03
CA MET A 347 -8.70 -9.63 -7.95
C MET A 347 -7.29 -10.00 -7.47
N MET A 348 -7.08 -10.06 -6.16
CA MET A 348 -5.84 -10.57 -5.57
C MET A 348 -5.97 -12.07 -5.26
N VAL A 349 -5.00 -12.86 -5.70
CA VAL A 349 -5.01 -14.32 -5.57
C VAL A 349 -3.70 -14.84 -4.98
N ASP A 350 -3.73 -16.07 -4.46
CA ASP A 350 -2.54 -16.77 -4.01
C ASP A 350 -1.85 -17.45 -5.21
N LEU A 351 -0.59 -17.11 -5.42
CA LEU A 351 0.20 -17.66 -6.55
C LEU A 351 0.28 -19.18 -6.54
N LYS A 352 0.46 -19.78 -5.35
CA LYS A 352 0.55 -21.25 -5.21
C LYS A 352 -0.76 -21.94 -5.54
N ALA A 353 -1.87 -21.35 -5.15
CA ALA A 353 -3.20 -21.90 -5.43
C ALA A 353 -3.56 -21.84 -6.93
N VAL A 354 -3.09 -20.82 -7.66
CA VAL A 354 -3.39 -20.63 -9.08
C VAL A 354 -2.43 -21.40 -9.98
N CYS A 355 -1.12 -21.30 -9.74
CA CYS A 355 -0.08 -21.83 -10.65
C CYS A 355 0.64 -23.06 -10.09
N GLY A 356 0.48 -23.40 -8.81
CA GLY A 356 1.23 -24.46 -8.15
C GLY A 356 2.71 -24.15 -7.89
N ILE A 357 3.17 -22.92 -8.21
CA ILE A 357 4.55 -22.47 -8.00
C ILE A 357 4.70 -22.03 -6.54
N ASP A 358 5.82 -22.44 -5.90
CA ASP A 358 6.11 -21.95 -4.56
C ASP A 358 6.52 -20.48 -4.61
N PRO A 359 5.81 -19.59 -3.90
CA PRO A 359 6.10 -18.15 -3.91
C PRO A 359 7.55 -17.81 -3.54
N GLU A 360 8.18 -18.60 -2.65
CA GLU A 360 9.57 -18.38 -2.24
C GLU A 360 10.57 -18.57 -3.38
N GLU A 361 10.29 -19.46 -4.32
CA GLU A 361 11.16 -19.74 -5.48
C GLU A 361 11.26 -18.55 -6.45
N VAL A 362 10.22 -17.73 -6.50
CA VAL A 362 10.13 -16.57 -7.39
C VAL A 362 10.22 -15.22 -6.65
N GLY A 363 10.49 -15.25 -5.35
CA GLY A 363 10.65 -14.04 -4.53
C GLY A 363 9.34 -13.31 -4.23
N VAL A 364 8.19 -13.95 -4.40
CA VAL A 364 6.86 -13.42 -4.08
C VAL A 364 6.56 -13.68 -2.61
N THR A 365 6.22 -12.64 -1.86
CA THR A 365 5.89 -12.75 -0.43
C THR A 365 4.43 -12.41 -0.10
N GLU A 366 3.67 -11.95 -1.09
CA GLU A 366 2.32 -11.41 -0.94
C GLU A 366 1.38 -12.02 -1.98
N LEU A 367 0.09 -11.68 -1.87
CA LEU A 367 -0.88 -12.02 -2.91
C LEU A 367 -0.57 -11.28 -4.20
N VAL A 368 -0.83 -11.90 -5.33
CA VAL A 368 -0.57 -11.35 -6.66
C VAL A 368 -1.84 -10.86 -7.32
N TYR A 369 -1.70 -9.85 -8.16
CA TYR A 369 -2.77 -9.27 -8.95
C TYR A 369 -3.06 -10.14 -10.15
N TYR A 370 -4.26 -10.76 -10.16
CA TYR A 370 -4.63 -11.78 -11.14
C TYR A 370 -4.63 -11.32 -12.60
N PRO A 371 -5.11 -10.11 -12.97
CA PRO A 371 -5.09 -9.68 -14.36
C PRO A 371 -3.70 -9.77 -15.00
N VAL A 372 -2.66 -9.32 -14.31
CA VAL A 372 -1.28 -9.42 -14.78
C VAL A 372 -0.81 -10.89 -14.79
N LEU A 373 -1.17 -11.67 -13.78
CA LEU A 373 -0.84 -13.10 -13.77
C LEU A 373 -1.48 -13.85 -14.94
N ALA A 374 -2.70 -13.52 -15.30
CA ALA A 374 -3.41 -14.12 -16.42
C ALA A 374 -2.70 -13.82 -17.77
N GLU A 375 -2.24 -12.58 -17.97
CA GLU A 375 -1.46 -12.20 -19.15
C GLU A 375 -0.16 -13.02 -19.23
N LEU A 376 0.57 -13.16 -18.12
CA LEU A 376 1.79 -13.97 -18.08
C LEU A 376 1.53 -15.47 -18.34
N LEU A 377 0.40 -16.00 -17.85
CA LEU A 377 0.00 -17.39 -18.11
C LEU A 377 -0.32 -17.62 -19.58
N GLU A 378 -0.94 -16.65 -20.25
CA GLU A 378 -1.22 -16.71 -21.69
C GLU A 378 0.06 -16.60 -22.52
N GLU A 379 0.97 -15.68 -22.17
CA GLU A 379 2.24 -15.48 -22.86
C GLU A 379 3.15 -16.71 -22.80
N THR A 380 3.22 -17.37 -21.65
CA THR A 380 4.09 -18.53 -21.43
C THR A 380 3.46 -19.86 -21.84
N ALA A 381 2.21 -19.83 -22.30
CA ALA A 381 1.45 -21.03 -22.75
C ALA A 381 1.48 -22.21 -21.73
N GLY A 382 1.70 -21.91 -20.45
CA GLY A 382 1.74 -22.87 -19.35
C GLY A 382 3.08 -23.55 -19.12
N ASP A 383 4.18 -23.08 -19.76
CA ASP A 383 5.52 -23.53 -19.41
C ASP A 383 5.92 -22.94 -18.05
N ILE A 384 6.22 -23.83 -17.09
CA ILE A 384 6.49 -23.44 -15.69
C ILE A 384 7.81 -22.69 -15.56
N ASP A 385 8.83 -23.04 -16.31
CA ASP A 385 10.14 -22.43 -16.20
C ASP A 385 10.14 -21.03 -16.84
N GLU A 386 9.51 -20.87 -18.00
CA GLU A 386 9.29 -19.57 -18.62
C GLU A 386 8.38 -18.69 -17.76
N LEU A 387 7.36 -19.25 -17.12
CA LEU A 387 6.48 -18.54 -16.22
C LEU A 387 7.22 -18.03 -14.98
N LYS A 388 8.12 -18.81 -14.37
CA LYS A 388 8.95 -18.36 -13.24
C LYS A 388 9.84 -17.18 -13.61
N GLU A 389 10.45 -17.21 -14.78
CA GLU A 389 11.26 -16.09 -15.29
C GLU A 389 10.40 -14.84 -15.55
N ALA A 390 9.23 -15.03 -16.18
CA ALA A 390 8.28 -13.94 -16.43
C ALA A 390 7.76 -13.32 -15.13
N ILE A 391 7.43 -14.11 -14.12
CA ILE A 391 7.02 -13.64 -12.78
C ILE A 391 8.15 -12.83 -12.14
N HIS A 392 9.38 -13.34 -12.18
CA HIS A 392 10.52 -12.62 -11.57
C HIS A 392 10.77 -11.29 -12.25
N LYS A 393 10.64 -11.22 -13.56
CA LYS A 393 10.82 -9.98 -14.34
C LYS A 393 9.72 -8.96 -14.07
N ASN A 394 8.47 -9.40 -13.90
CA ASN A 394 7.30 -8.55 -13.76
C ASN A 394 6.76 -8.49 -12.31
N ILE A 395 7.59 -8.77 -11.32
CA ILE A 395 7.18 -8.83 -9.91
C ILE A 395 6.54 -7.51 -9.42
N HIS A 396 7.00 -6.37 -9.94
CA HIS A 396 6.48 -5.04 -9.57
C HIS A 396 5.06 -4.78 -10.10
N GLU A 397 4.68 -5.42 -11.20
CA GLU A 397 3.34 -5.34 -11.77
C GLU A 397 2.41 -6.37 -11.14
N LEU A 398 2.93 -7.55 -10.80
CA LEU A 398 2.20 -8.59 -10.09
C LEU A 398 1.84 -8.20 -8.65
N ILE A 399 2.74 -7.47 -7.97
CA ILE A 399 2.48 -6.93 -6.64
C ILE A 399 2.50 -5.40 -6.76
N PRO A 400 1.39 -4.77 -7.20
CA PRO A 400 1.36 -3.35 -7.44
C PRO A 400 1.53 -2.58 -6.12
N LYS A 401 2.53 -1.69 -6.08
CA LYS A 401 2.73 -0.76 -4.95
C LYS A 401 1.63 0.31 -4.90
N HIS A 402 1.03 0.62 -6.06
CA HIS A 402 -0.08 1.57 -6.19
C HIS A 402 -1.45 0.91 -5.99
N ILE A 403 -2.49 1.71 -5.85
CA ILE A 403 -3.88 1.25 -5.84
C ILE A 403 -4.29 0.78 -7.24
N THR A 404 -5.10 -0.28 -7.31
CA THR A 404 -5.67 -0.77 -8.58
C THR A 404 -7.09 -0.24 -8.78
N LYS A 405 -7.60 -0.32 -10.01
CA LYS A 405 -9.01 0.04 -10.30
C LYS A 405 -9.97 -0.85 -9.51
N GLU A 406 -9.66 -2.13 -9.44
CA GLU A 406 -10.44 -3.13 -8.71
C GLU A 406 -10.46 -2.85 -7.20
N ASP A 407 -9.34 -2.39 -6.63
CA ASP A 407 -9.31 -1.94 -5.23
C ASP A 407 -10.29 -0.77 -5.00
N ILE A 408 -10.31 0.21 -5.90
CA ILE A 408 -11.21 1.37 -5.80
C ILE A 408 -12.67 0.90 -5.92
N MET A 409 -12.99 0.07 -6.91
CA MET A 409 -14.36 -0.45 -7.10
C MET A 409 -14.81 -1.32 -5.92
N ALA A 410 -13.95 -2.20 -5.43
CA ALA A 410 -14.23 -3.02 -4.26
C ALA A 410 -14.39 -2.16 -2.98
N SER A 411 -13.63 -1.07 -2.83
CA SER A 411 -13.76 -0.15 -1.70
C SER A 411 -15.09 0.61 -1.70
N ILE A 412 -15.54 1.07 -2.85
CA ILE A 412 -16.85 1.71 -3.04
C ILE A 412 -17.96 0.72 -2.70
N ASN A 413 -17.86 -0.49 -3.23
CA ASN A 413 -18.79 -1.59 -2.99
C ASN A 413 -18.86 -1.96 -1.51
N TYR A 414 -17.71 -2.04 -0.82
CA TYR A 414 -17.68 -2.28 0.62
C TYR A 414 -18.39 -1.19 1.42
N ASN A 415 -18.19 0.08 1.09
CA ASN A 415 -18.82 1.20 1.78
C ASN A 415 -20.35 1.15 1.67
N MET A 416 -20.89 0.76 0.51
CA MET A 416 -22.33 0.60 0.31
C MET A 416 -22.90 -0.58 1.12
N HIS A 417 -22.12 -1.64 1.30
CA HIS A 417 -22.55 -2.86 1.97
C HIS A 417 -22.51 -2.79 3.50
N LEU A 418 -21.87 -1.78 4.08
CA LEU A 418 -21.92 -1.55 5.52
C LEU A 418 -23.34 -1.41 6.06
N GLU A 419 -24.22 -0.78 5.30
CA GLU A 419 -25.65 -0.65 5.62
C GLU A 419 -26.35 -2.01 5.72
N TYR A 420 -25.84 -3.00 5.01
CA TYR A 420 -26.41 -4.36 4.98
C TYR A 420 -25.75 -5.30 5.99
N GLY A 421 -24.85 -4.79 6.84
CA GLY A 421 -24.13 -5.59 7.81
C GLY A 421 -22.99 -6.44 7.22
N ILE A 422 -22.63 -6.21 5.96
CA ILE A 422 -21.48 -6.86 5.32
C ILE A 422 -20.27 -5.94 5.45
N GLY A 423 -19.37 -6.30 6.35
CA GLY A 423 -18.20 -5.48 6.70
C GLY A 423 -18.34 -4.84 8.08
N ASN A 424 -17.28 -4.18 8.51
CA ASN A 424 -17.22 -3.51 9.81
C ASN A 424 -16.59 -2.13 9.65
N ASP A 425 -17.01 -1.20 10.50
CA ASP A 425 -16.33 0.07 10.71
C ASP A 425 -14.98 -0.12 11.43
N ASP A 426 -14.16 0.89 11.38
CA ASP A 426 -12.82 0.87 11.93
C ASP A 426 -12.67 1.88 13.06
N ASP A 427 -12.09 1.44 14.18
CA ASP A 427 -11.61 2.33 15.21
C ASP A 427 -10.25 2.91 14.79
N ILE A 428 -10.24 4.22 14.51
CA ILE A 428 -9.05 4.95 14.07
C ILE A 428 -7.99 5.01 15.18
N ASP A 429 -8.41 5.02 16.44
CA ASP A 429 -7.52 5.16 17.58
C ASP A 429 -6.93 3.82 18.06
N HIS A 430 -7.43 2.72 17.53
CA HIS A 430 -6.89 1.40 17.81
C HIS A 430 -5.42 1.31 17.36
N LEU A 431 -4.53 0.80 18.23
CA LEU A 431 -3.09 0.71 17.96
C LEU A 431 -2.74 -0.14 16.73
N GLY A 432 -3.60 -1.07 16.32
CA GLY A 432 -3.47 -1.80 15.05
C GLY A 432 -3.65 -0.92 13.80
N ASN A 433 -4.24 0.27 13.94
CA ASN A 433 -4.46 1.24 12.88
C ASN A 433 -3.48 2.43 12.94
N ARG A 434 -2.63 2.44 13.93
CA ARG A 434 -1.57 3.44 14.11
C ARG A 434 -0.22 2.75 14.08
N ARG A 435 0.74 3.31 13.37
CA ARG A 435 2.09 2.78 13.28
C ARG A 435 3.12 3.82 13.69
N ILE A 436 4.28 3.35 14.08
CA ILE A 436 5.42 4.20 14.43
C ILE A 436 6.32 4.30 13.19
N ARG A 437 6.59 5.53 12.78
CA ARG A 437 7.67 5.86 11.85
C ARG A 437 8.93 6.14 12.64
N ALA A 438 9.89 5.24 12.55
CA ALA A 438 11.19 5.42 13.20
C ALA A 438 12.18 6.17 12.28
N VAL A 439 13.37 6.43 12.79
CA VAL A 439 14.41 7.23 12.12
C VAL A 439 14.76 6.73 10.72
N GLY A 440 14.87 5.42 10.53
CA GLY A 440 15.25 4.84 9.24
C GLY A 440 14.26 5.16 8.13
N GLU A 441 12.97 4.99 8.38
CA GLU A 441 11.93 5.32 7.42
C GLU A 441 11.84 6.83 7.15
N LEU A 442 12.02 7.66 8.18
CA LEU A 442 12.03 9.11 8.02
C LEU A 442 13.20 9.60 7.16
N LEU A 443 14.38 8.98 7.31
CA LEU A 443 15.53 9.26 6.46
C LEU A 443 15.30 8.77 5.04
N GLN A 444 14.81 7.55 4.85
CA GLN A 444 14.50 6.98 3.54
C GLN A 444 13.56 7.88 2.74
N ASN A 445 12.53 8.43 3.38
CA ASN A 445 11.56 9.30 2.71
C ASN A 445 12.12 10.68 2.31
N GLN A 446 13.25 11.09 2.89
CA GLN A 446 13.91 12.37 2.58
C GLN A 446 15.10 12.22 1.63
N TYR A 447 15.67 11.04 1.55
CA TYR A 447 16.78 10.74 0.66
C TYR A 447 16.34 10.55 -0.77
#